data_6bb0719f857ee26b7c0d8cef0a9b39ec
#
_entry.id   6bb0719f857ee26b7c0d8cef0a9b39ec
#
_cell.length_a   1.000
_cell.length_b   1.000
_cell.length_c   1.000
_cell.angle_alpha   90.00
_cell.angle_beta   90.00
_cell.angle_gamma   90.00
#
_symmetry.space_group_name_H-M   'P 1'
#
loop_
_entity.id
_entity.type
_entity.pdbx_description
1 polymer ?
#
loop_
_entity_poly.entity_id
_entity_poly.type
_entity_poly.pdbx_seq_one_letter_code
_entity_poly.pdbx_strand_id
1 'polypeptide(L)'
;IAVEDRGPVGSALAEAFGSVDILQTAEGTEDGLLAELRHGDVNAVVVIPEGTTAAVMSGKTADVSVHYDPSNQATAQIVLTVVEKVLGGVEQGMAGRTALFALRTVTVTASSLRMIDFLVPGILAMSLMQLGLFATAPPLVQLREQQVLRRLGATPLSRSMLLAAQVALRITIGLVQTGMIVLVGTLVFQVQMVGNWLVLAGVVLLGAFAFVCLGYFLSSLGKTQESIMGAIQFINFPMMFLSGLFFPVDTMPHWIRPVVDAMPLTYLADGLRQIMVGGTPLHPFGLDLLVLVVWLGVCAFLAVKFFRWE
;
A
#
# COMPACT_ATOMS: atom_id res chain seq x y z
N ILE A 1 19.29 7.46 -18.60
CA ILE A 1 20.25 6.65 -19.39
C ILE A 1 21.63 7.15 -19.06
N ALA A 2 22.54 6.25 -18.67
CA ALA A 2 23.96 6.54 -18.50
C ALA A 2 24.70 6.12 -19.77
N VAL A 3 25.17 7.08 -20.55
CA VAL A 3 25.91 6.85 -21.80
C VAL A 3 27.38 7.16 -21.50
N GLU A 4 28.20 6.12 -21.31
CA GLU A 4 29.65 6.27 -21.08
C GLU A 4 30.42 6.18 -22.40
N ASP A 5 29.86 5.47 -23.41
CA ASP A 5 30.45 5.38 -24.75
C ASP A 5 30.09 6.61 -25.62
N ARG A 6 31.08 7.44 -25.91
CA ARG A 6 30.95 8.62 -26.79
C ARG A 6 31.10 8.29 -28.29
N GLY A 7 31.16 7.01 -28.64
CA GLY A 7 31.27 6.57 -30.03
C GLY A 7 29.95 6.62 -30.80
N PRO A 8 29.99 6.36 -32.11
CA PRO A 8 28.78 6.45 -32.95
C PRO A 8 27.70 5.43 -32.61
N VAL A 9 28.06 4.29 -32.00
CA VAL A 9 27.07 3.30 -31.54
C VAL A 9 26.39 3.75 -30.23
N GLY A 10 27.18 4.30 -29.29
CA GLY A 10 26.63 4.83 -28.05
C GLY A 10 25.65 5.97 -28.29
N SER A 11 26.01 6.93 -29.16
CA SER A 11 25.10 8.04 -29.52
C SER A 11 23.85 7.58 -30.26
N ALA A 12 23.95 6.59 -31.15
CA ALA A 12 22.81 6.02 -31.86
C ALA A 12 21.83 5.28 -30.91
N LEU A 13 22.36 4.59 -29.90
CA LEU A 13 21.55 3.97 -28.86
C LEU A 13 20.84 5.03 -28.00
N ALA A 14 21.55 6.10 -27.59
CA ALA A 14 20.95 7.18 -26.83
C ALA A 14 19.81 7.86 -27.59
N GLU A 15 20.02 8.14 -28.87
CA GLU A 15 18.99 8.74 -29.75
C GLU A 15 17.80 7.78 -29.96
N ALA A 16 18.06 6.48 -30.12
CA ALA A 16 17.03 5.47 -30.27
C ALA A 16 16.15 5.34 -29.01
N PHE A 17 16.74 5.42 -27.82
CA PHE A 17 15.98 5.45 -26.56
C PHE A 17 15.22 6.75 -26.38
N GLY A 18 15.80 7.90 -26.77
CA GLY A 18 15.15 9.22 -26.71
C GLY A 18 13.97 9.36 -27.68
N SER A 19 13.93 8.58 -28.76
CA SER A 19 12.85 8.59 -29.76
C SER A 19 11.60 7.80 -29.35
N VAL A 20 11.62 7.10 -28.20
CA VAL A 20 10.49 6.30 -27.73
C VAL A 20 9.53 7.19 -26.94
N ASP A 21 8.40 7.56 -27.52
CA ASP A 21 7.39 8.48 -26.92
C ASP A 21 6.86 8.06 -25.54
N ILE A 22 6.99 6.78 -25.17
CA ILE A 22 6.49 6.22 -23.90
C ILE A 22 7.50 6.45 -22.76
N LEU A 23 8.78 6.79 -23.07
CA LEU A 23 9.84 6.94 -22.08
C LEU A 23 10.14 8.44 -21.86
N GLN A 24 10.16 8.84 -20.61
CA GLN A 24 10.81 10.09 -20.21
C GLN A 24 12.27 9.78 -19.89
N THR A 25 13.18 10.11 -20.78
CA THR A 25 14.61 9.81 -20.65
C THR A 25 15.33 10.97 -19.98
N ALA A 26 16.09 10.69 -18.92
CA ALA A 26 17.04 11.60 -18.31
C ALA A 26 18.47 11.08 -18.57
N GLU A 27 19.40 11.97 -18.92
CA GLU A 27 20.80 11.63 -19.09
C GLU A 27 21.57 12.02 -17.83
N GLY A 28 22.50 11.16 -17.41
CA GLY A 28 23.31 11.40 -16.21
C GLY A 28 24.48 10.42 -16.08
N THR A 29 25.24 10.57 -15.03
CA THR A 29 26.30 9.63 -14.67
C THR A 29 25.69 8.35 -14.06
N GLU A 30 26.34 7.19 -14.23
CA GLU A 30 25.87 5.92 -13.70
C GLU A 30 25.56 6.03 -12.20
N ASP A 31 26.49 6.52 -11.38
CA ASP A 31 26.32 6.63 -9.93
C ASP A 31 25.16 7.56 -9.54
N GLY A 32 24.97 8.68 -10.26
CA GLY A 32 23.89 9.62 -10.00
C GLY A 32 22.53 8.99 -10.29
N LEU A 33 22.38 8.37 -11.45
CA LEU A 33 21.12 7.72 -11.86
C LEU A 33 20.82 6.47 -11.02
N LEU A 34 21.84 5.73 -10.57
CA LEU A 34 21.65 4.62 -9.65
C LEU A 34 21.19 5.11 -8.25
N ALA A 35 21.63 6.29 -7.82
CA ALA A 35 21.13 6.90 -6.59
C ALA A 35 19.65 7.29 -6.74
N GLU A 36 19.27 7.92 -7.86
CA GLU A 36 17.86 8.25 -8.18
C GLU A 36 16.98 6.99 -8.28
N LEU A 37 17.51 5.90 -8.88
CA LEU A 37 16.81 4.62 -8.91
C LEU A 37 16.58 4.05 -7.50
N ARG A 38 17.57 4.18 -6.61
CA ARG A 38 17.43 3.76 -5.20
C ARG A 38 16.45 4.61 -4.40
N HIS A 39 16.29 5.88 -4.76
CA HIS A 39 15.28 6.77 -4.17
C HIS A 39 13.89 6.61 -4.79
N GLY A 40 13.79 5.92 -5.92
CA GLY A 40 12.52 5.69 -6.62
C GLY A 40 12.11 6.85 -7.55
N ASP A 41 13.01 7.80 -7.80
CA ASP A 41 12.76 8.95 -8.69
C ASP A 41 12.76 8.52 -10.16
N VAL A 42 13.48 7.43 -10.49
CA VAL A 42 13.48 6.80 -11.81
C VAL A 42 13.14 5.31 -11.71
N ASN A 43 12.50 4.76 -12.73
CA ASN A 43 12.03 3.38 -12.74
C ASN A 43 13.06 2.37 -13.25
N ALA A 44 14.01 2.81 -14.06
CA ALA A 44 15.09 1.99 -14.56
C ALA A 44 16.24 2.86 -15.06
N VAL A 45 17.45 2.31 -15.04
CA VAL A 45 18.68 2.92 -15.57
C VAL A 45 19.30 1.98 -16.58
N VAL A 46 19.44 2.45 -17.81
CA VAL A 46 20.17 1.75 -18.88
C VAL A 46 21.57 2.31 -18.93
N VAL A 47 22.57 1.45 -18.75
CA VAL A 47 24.00 1.81 -18.79
C VAL A 47 24.62 1.27 -20.07
N ILE A 48 25.17 2.16 -20.88
CA ILE A 48 25.93 1.85 -22.09
C ILE A 48 27.41 2.07 -21.76
N PRO A 49 28.18 0.99 -21.48
CA PRO A 49 29.54 1.11 -20.99
C PRO A 49 30.53 1.63 -22.07
N GLU A 50 31.65 2.16 -21.61
CA GLU A 50 32.77 2.54 -22.51
C GLU A 50 33.24 1.36 -23.34
N GLY A 51 33.53 1.61 -24.61
CA GLY A 51 34.00 0.57 -25.55
C GLY A 51 32.92 -0.21 -26.28
N THR A 52 31.63 0.08 -26.04
CA THR A 52 30.49 -0.50 -26.78
C THR A 52 30.68 -0.36 -28.28
N THR A 53 31.07 0.82 -28.75
CA THR A 53 31.35 1.08 -30.19
C THR A 53 32.50 0.21 -30.72
N ALA A 54 33.58 0.07 -29.96
CA ALA A 54 34.74 -0.74 -30.36
C ALA A 54 34.41 -2.25 -30.41
N ALA A 55 33.63 -2.74 -29.45
CA ALA A 55 33.17 -4.12 -29.41
C ALA A 55 32.28 -4.44 -30.62
N VAL A 56 31.27 -3.62 -30.89
CA VAL A 56 30.36 -3.78 -32.04
C VAL A 56 31.11 -3.71 -33.37
N MET A 57 32.04 -2.75 -33.57
CA MET A 57 32.85 -2.64 -34.78
C MET A 57 33.81 -3.79 -34.97
N SER A 58 34.29 -4.40 -33.89
CA SER A 58 35.14 -5.63 -33.98
C SER A 58 34.35 -6.91 -34.11
N GLY A 59 33.02 -6.86 -34.22
CA GLY A 59 32.15 -8.03 -34.36
C GLY A 59 31.98 -8.84 -33.07
N LYS A 60 32.30 -8.23 -31.90
CA LYS A 60 32.04 -8.82 -30.58
C LYS A 60 30.70 -8.29 -30.03
N THR A 61 30.10 -9.07 -29.16
CA THR A 61 28.91 -8.64 -28.41
C THR A 61 29.27 -7.57 -27.42
N ALA A 62 28.48 -6.51 -27.36
CA ALA A 62 28.60 -5.48 -26.33
C ALA A 62 27.57 -5.74 -25.21
N ASP A 63 27.99 -5.65 -23.97
CA ASP A 63 27.10 -5.82 -22.81
C ASP A 63 26.43 -4.48 -22.48
N VAL A 64 25.09 -4.43 -22.60
CA VAL A 64 24.28 -3.30 -22.12
C VAL A 64 23.63 -3.70 -20.82
N SER A 65 23.90 -2.96 -19.76
CA SER A 65 23.35 -3.25 -18.44
C SER A 65 22.06 -2.48 -18.21
N VAL A 66 21.02 -3.17 -17.72
CA VAL A 66 19.75 -2.56 -17.33
C VAL A 66 19.55 -2.80 -15.85
N HIS A 67 19.56 -1.70 -15.10
CA HIS A 67 19.25 -1.68 -13.69
C HIS A 67 17.79 -1.27 -13.51
N TYR A 68 17.00 -2.08 -12.84
CA TYR A 68 15.59 -1.82 -12.58
C TYR A 68 15.16 -2.32 -11.20
N ASP A 69 14.07 -1.77 -10.71
CA ASP A 69 13.47 -2.21 -9.45
C ASP A 69 12.54 -3.42 -9.68
N PRO A 70 12.86 -4.60 -9.13
CA PRO A 70 12.05 -5.81 -9.31
C PRO A 70 10.71 -5.78 -8.56
N SER A 71 10.48 -4.82 -7.66
CA SER A 71 9.24 -4.74 -6.90
C SER A 71 8.06 -4.25 -7.74
N ASN A 72 8.32 -3.51 -8.81
CA ASN A 72 7.31 -3.11 -9.78
C ASN A 72 7.38 -4.00 -11.03
N GLN A 73 6.85 -5.22 -10.93
CA GLN A 73 6.90 -6.22 -12.01
C GLN A 73 6.33 -5.71 -13.33
N ALA A 74 5.25 -4.91 -13.28
CA ALA A 74 4.64 -4.37 -14.50
C ALA A 74 5.59 -3.40 -15.22
N THR A 75 6.19 -2.46 -14.47
CA THR A 75 7.17 -1.50 -15.01
C THR A 75 8.43 -2.21 -15.47
N ALA A 76 8.93 -3.19 -14.71
CA ALA A 76 10.11 -3.98 -15.08
C ALA A 76 9.93 -4.70 -16.42
N GLN A 77 8.78 -5.37 -16.63
CA GLN A 77 8.48 -6.03 -17.90
C GLN A 77 8.37 -5.07 -19.07
N ILE A 78 7.72 -3.91 -18.87
CA ILE A 78 7.63 -2.87 -19.91
C ILE A 78 9.03 -2.38 -20.28
N VAL A 79 9.86 -2.04 -19.29
CA VAL A 79 11.23 -1.56 -19.52
C VAL A 79 12.05 -2.59 -20.28
N LEU A 80 12.07 -3.84 -19.84
CA LEU A 80 12.82 -4.91 -20.51
C LEU A 80 12.36 -5.10 -21.95
N THR A 81 11.04 -5.13 -22.19
CA THR A 81 10.48 -5.26 -23.55
C THR A 81 10.86 -4.08 -24.45
N VAL A 82 10.85 -2.86 -23.91
CA VAL A 82 11.25 -1.66 -24.66
C VAL A 82 12.74 -1.68 -24.97
N VAL A 83 13.58 -2.04 -23.97
CA VAL A 83 15.04 -2.14 -24.18
C VAL A 83 15.37 -3.20 -25.23
N GLU A 84 14.78 -4.40 -25.14
CA GLU A 84 14.97 -5.46 -26.15
C GLU A 84 14.56 -4.97 -27.54
N LYS A 85 13.45 -4.26 -27.65
CA LYS A 85 12.96 -3.73 -28.92
C LYS A 85 13.86 -2.66 -29.51
N VAL A 86 14.39 -1.77 -28.68
CA VAL A 86 15.34 -0.72 -29.11
C VAL A 86 16.65 -1.33 -29.54
N LEU A 87 17.23 -2.25 -28.74
CA LEU A 87 18.47 -2.95 -29.09
C LEU A 87 18.32 -3.74 -30.40
N GLY A 88 17.21 -4.49 -30.55
CA GLY A 88 16.91 -5.23 -31.79
C GLY A 88 16.71 -4.32 -33.00
N GLY A 89 16.13 -3.13 -32.83
CA GLY A 89 15.98 -2.13 -33.89
C GLY A 89 17.32 -1.58 -34.35
N VAL A 90 18.24 -1.30 -33.44
CA VAL A 90 19.60 -0.84 -33.76
C VAL A 90 20.41 -1.96 -34.44
N GLU A 91 20.29 -3.22 -33.98
CA GLU A 91 20.91 -4.38 -34.61
C GLU A 91 20.45 -4.56 -36.08
N GLN A 92 19.15 -4.44 -36.33
CA GLN A 92 18.60 -4.52 -37.70
C GLN A 92 19.10 -3.40 -38.60
N GLY A 93 19.27 -2.19 -38.06
CA GLY A 93 19.81 -1.03 -38.80
C GLY A 93 21.29 -1.20 -39.19
N MET A 94 22.04 -2.02 -38.48
CA MET A 94 23.48 -2.27 -38.71
C MET A 94 23.77 -3.42 -39.72
N ALA A 95 22.81 -3.83 -40.50
CA ALA A 95 22.91 -4.77 -41.62
C ALA A 95 23.69 -6.09 -41.36
N GLY A 96 22.97 -7.12 -40.96
CA GLY A 96 23.32 -8.53 -41.26
C GLY A 96 24.29 -9.22 -40.31
N ARG A 97 24.48 -8.78 -39.08
CA ARG A 97 25.30 -9.44 -38.06
C ARG A 97 24.48 -10.01 -36.93
N THR A 98 24.78 -11.21 -36.51
CA THR A 98 24.18 -11.95 -35.40
C THR A 98 24.43 -11.25 -34.08
N ALA A 99 23.36 -11.02 -33.30
CA ALA A 99 23.36 -10.60 -31.89
C ALA A 99 24.55 -9.76 -31.45
N LEU A 100 24.48 -8.45 -31.69
CA LEU A 100 25.55 -7.50 -31.33
C LEU A 100 25.49 -7.04 -29.89
N PHE A 101 24.35 -7.18 -29.24
CA PHE A 101 24.14 -6.73 -27.85
C PHE A 101 23.74 -7.91 -26.97
N ALA A 102 24.38 -8.03 -25.81
CA ALA A 102 23.97 -8.91 -24.73
C ALA A 102 23.31 -8.05 -23.63
N LEU A 103 22.03 -8.30 -23.38
CA LEU A 103 21.29 -7.63 -22.31
C LEU A 103 21.69 -8.24 -20.97
N ARG A 104 22.40 -7.48 -20.14
CA ARG A 104 22.71 -7.86 -18.78
C ARG A 104 21.71 -7.21 -17.83
N THR A 105 20.75 -7.97 -17.32
CA THR A 105 19.82 -7.50 -16.31
C THR A 105 20.48 -7.52 -14.93
N VAL A 106 20.59 -6.37 -14.31
CA VAL A 106 21.05 -6.24 -12.93
C VAL A 106 19.89 -5.72 -12.09
N THR A 107 19.41 -6.55 -11.18
CA THR A 107 18.41 -6.11 -10.21
C THR A 107 19.08 -5.24 -9.17
N VAL A 108 18.79 -3.96 -9.20
CA VAL A 108 19.11 -3.06 -8.09
C VAL A 108 17.88 -3.07 -7.19
N THR A 109 18.01 -3.74 -6.05
CA THR A 109 16.99 -3.60 -5.00
C THR A 109 17.10 -2.17 -4.51
N ALA A 110 16.29 -1.28 -5.06
CA ALA A 110 15.93 -0.06 -4.34
C ALA A 110 15.45 -0.51 -2.96
N SER A 111 15.37 0.36 -1.99
CA SER A 111 14.69 0.06 -0.71
C SER A 111 13.17 -0.10 -0.96
N SER A 112 12.80 -0.80 -2.01
CA SER A 112 11.45 -1.03 -2.44
C SER A 112 10.86 -2.11 -1.57
N LEU A 113 9.85 -1.72 -0.85
CA LEU A 113 9.00 -2.62 -0.09
C LEU A 113 8.53 -3.75 -1.02
N ARG A 114 8.83 -4.98 -0.65
CA ARG A 114 8.25 -6.13 -1.36
C ARG A 114 6.72 -5.98 -1.35
N MET A 115 6.03 -6.50 -2.34
CA MET A 115 4.56 -6.48 -2.37
C MET A 115 3.94 -6.95 -1.05
N ILE A 116 4.58 -7.91 -0.37
CA ILE A 116 4.13 -8.42 0.92
C ILE A 116 4.30 -7.39 2.04
N ASP A 117 5.38 -6.59 2.01
CA ASP A 117 5.63 -5.55 3.01
C ASP A 117 4.60 -4.42 2.91
N PHE A 118 4.06 -4.19 1.71
CA PHE A 118 2.94 -3.28 1.48
C PHE A 118 1.60 -3.88 1.92
N LEU A 119 1.37 -5.18 1.65
CA LEU A 119 0.09 -5.83 1.91
C LEU A 119 -0.15 -6.13 3.39
N VAL A 120 0.87 -6.55 4.17
CA VAL A 120 0.68 -6.97 5.56
C VAL A 120 0.11 -5.85 6.44
N PRO A 121 0.65 -4.62 6.45
CA PRO A 121 0.04 -3.51 7.18
C PRO A 121 -1.37 -3.17 6.68
N GLY A 122 -1.61 -3.27 5.37
CA GLY A 122 -2.92 -3.07 4.76
C GLY A 122 -3.95 -4.10 5.23
N ILE A 123 -3.59 -5.39 5.24
CA ILE A 123 -4.44 -6.48 5.74
C ILE A 123 -4.74 -6.27 7.23
N LEU A 124 -3.75 -5.80 8.00
CA LEU A 124 -3.95 -5.49 9.41
C LEU A 124 -4.95 -4.35 9.59
N ALA A 125 -4.83 -3.25 8.84
CA ALA A 125 -5.80 -2.15 8.86
C ALA A 125 -7.21 -2.63 8.47
N MET A 126 -7.31 -3.42 7.39
CA MET A 126 -8.57 -4.00 6.94
C MET A 126 -9.19 -4.91 8.01
N SER A 127 -8.39 -5.71 8.70
CA SER A 127 -8.88 -6.61 9.74
C SER A 127 -9.49 -5.86 10.93
N LEU A 128 -8.88 -4.73 11.33
CA LEU A 128 -9.40 -3.87 12.38
C LEU A 128 -10.71 -3.18 11.95
N MET A 129 -10.78 -2.71 10.71
CA MET A 129 -12.03 -2.18 10.15
C MET A 129 -13.13 -3.23 10.15
N GLN A 130 -12.85 -4.45 9.68
CA GLN A 130 -13.84 -5.53 9.64
C GLN A 130 -14.31 -5.92 11.05
N LEU A 131 -13.40 -5.99 12.02
CA LEU A 131 -13.74 -6.21 13.42
C LEU A 131 -14.71 -5.12 13.93
N GLY A 132 -14.42 -3.85 13.63
CA GLY A 132 -15.28 -2.74 14.02
C GLY A 132 -16.66 -2.79 13.37
N LEU A 133 -16.72 -3.06 12.09
CA LEU A 133 -17.98 -3.06 11.33
C LEU A 133 -18.81 -4.33 11.57
N PHE A 134 -18.25 -5.50 11.24
CA PHE A 134 -18.99 -6.76 11.21
C PHE A 134 -19.11 -7.44 12.57
N ALA A 135 -18.09 -7.36 13.42
CA ALA A 135 -18.17 -7.96 14.73
C ALA A 135 -18.90 -7.06 15.76
N THR A 136 -19.15 -5.78 15.46
CA THR A 136 -19.79 -4.86 16.41
C THR A 136 -21.24 -4.55 16.05
N ALA A 137 -21.52 -4.04 14.85
CA ALA A 137 -22.85 -3.54 14.52
C ALA A 137 -23.93 -4.65 14.39
N PRO A 138 -23.74 -5.73 13.60
CA PRO A 138 -24.78 -6.74 13.44
C PRO A 138 -25.13 -7.47 14.72
N PRO A 139 -24.18 -7.95 15.57
CA PRO A 139 -24.53 -8.60 16.82
C PRO A 139 -25.32 -7.70 17.76
N LEU A 140 -25.01 -6.40 17.78
CA LEU A 140 -25.72 -5.46 18.64
C LEU A 140 -27.15 -5.24 18.19
N VAL A 141 -27.37 -5.12 16.88
CA VAL A 141 -28.72 -5.04 16.30
C VAL A 141 -29.51 -6.33 16.56
N GLN A 142 -28.86 -7.49 16.41
CA GLN A 142 -29.46 -8.79 16.71
C GLN A 142 -29.92 -8.90 18.16
N LEU A 143 -29.09 -8.46 19.13
CA LEU A 143 -29.48 -8.42 20.55
C LEU A 143 -30.69 -7.52 20.79
N ARG A 144 -30.83 -6.44 20.01
CA ARG A 144 -31.98 -5.55 20.05
C ARG A 144 -33.22 -6.20 19.45
N GLU A 145 -33.14 -6.80 18.28
CA GLU A 145 -34.23 -7.53 17.62
C GLU A 145 -34.80 -8.65 18.52
N GLN A 146 -33.91 -9.41 19.16
CA GLN A 146 -34.26 -10.49 20.07
C GLN A 146 -34.76 -10.00 21.46
N GLN A 147 -34.86 -8.67 21.64
CA GLN A 147 -35.28 -8.05 22.92
C GLN A 147 -34.37 -8.44 24.11
N VAL A 148 -33.14 -8.91 23.86
CA VAL A 148 -32.20 -9.31 24.92
C VAL A 148 -31.76 -8.09 25.72
N LEU A 149 -31.49 -6.96 25.04
CA LEU A 149 -31.10 -5.70 25.70
C LEU A 149 -32.17 -5.20 26.67
N ARG A 150 -33.46 -5.36 26.32
CA ARG A 150 -34.58 -4.99 27.17
C ARG A 150 -34.67 -5.89 28.41
N ARG A 151 -34.46 -7.20 28.26
CA ARG A 151 -34.42 -8.15 29.39
C ARG A 151 -33.22 -7.89 30.30
N LEU A 152 -32.06 -7.57 29.75
CA LEU A 152 -30.85 -7.19 30.51
C LEU A 152 -31.08 -5.88 31.29
N GLY A 153 -31.86 -4.95 30.75
CA GLY A 153 -32.23 -3.73 31.46
C GLY A 153 -33.11 -3.93 32.69
N ALA A 154 -33.75 -5.11 32.84
CA ALA A 154 -34.48 -5.51 34.03
C ALA A 154 -33.59 -6.13 35.12
N THR A 155 -32.30 -6.35 34.83
CA THR A 155 -31.30 -6.85 35.79
C THR A 155 -30.55 -5.69 36.46
N PRO A 156 -29.91 -5.88 37.60
CA PRO A 156 -29.12 -4.83 38.27
C PRO A 156 -27.84 -4.44 37.56
N LEU A 157 -27.60 -4.93 36.32
CA LEU A 157 -26.43 -4.60 35.50
C LEU A 157 -26.55 -3.19 34.94
N SER A 158 -25.52 -2.37 35.15
CA SER A 158 -25.48 -1.04 34.52
C SER A 158 -25.25 -1.13 33.02
N ARG A 159 -25.96 -0.31 32.26
CA ARG A 159 -25.85 -0.24 30.78
C ARG A 159 -24.42 0.06 30.32
N SER A 160 -23.71 0.92 31.05
CA SER A 160 -22.31 1.25 30.79
C SER A 160 -21.37 0.06 30.98
N MET A 161 -21.62 -0.79 31.96
CA MET A 161 -20.82 -1.99 32.21
C MET A 161 -20.96 -3.01 31.07
N LEU A 162 -22.18 -3.17 30.53
CA LEU A 162 -22.43 -4.04 29.39
C LEU A 162 -21.71 -3.53 28.14
N LEU A 163 -21.79 -2.24 27.85
CA LEU A 163 -21.07 -1.64 26.72
C LEU A 163 -19.56 -1.73 26.89
N ALA A 164 -19.04 -1.43 28.08
CA ALA A 164 -17.61 -1.54 28.36
C ALA A 164 -17.11 -2.97 28.18
N ALA A 165 -17.85 -3.98 28.64
CA ALA A 165 -17.50 -5.40 28.46
C ALA A 165 -17.49 -5.78 26.97
N GLN A 166 -18.47 -5.30 26.18
CA GLN A 166 -18.53 -5.52 24.74
C GLN A 166 -17.33 -4.88 24.02
N VAL A 167 -17.00 -3.63 24.35
CA VAL A 167 -15.85 -2.92 23.78
C VAL A 167 -14.56 -3.64 24.17
N ALA A 168 -14.37 -3.99 25.45
CA ALA A 168 -13.20 -4.69 25.93
C ALA A 168 -12.99 -6.03 25.20
N LEU A 169 -14.08 -6.79 25.00
CA LEU A 169 -14.01 -8.04 24.24
C LEU A 169 -13.54 -7.81 22.80
N ARG A 170 -14.06 -6.80 22.11
CA ARG A 170 -13.66 -6.47 20.73
C ARG A 170 -12.20 -6.03 20.64
N ILE A 171 -11.77 -5.19 21.57
CA ILE A 171 -10.37 -4.76 21.62
C ILE A 171 -9.45 -5.94 21.89
N THR A 172 -9.81 -6.85 22.80
CA THR A 172 -9.03 -8.06 23.07
C THR A 172 -8.93 -8.94 21.82
N ILE A 173 -10.04 -9.16 21.11
CA ILE A 173 -10.03 -9.92 19.84
C ILE A 173 -9.15 -9.22 18.81
N GLY A 174 -9.26 -7.89 18.67
CA GLY A 174 -8.44 -7.10 17.76
C GLY A 174 -6.95 -7.19 18.05
N LEU A 175 -6.56 -7.15 19.32
CA LEU A 175 -5.16 -7.31 19.73
C LEU A 175 -4.62 -8.72 19.44
N VAL A 176 -5.40 -9.76 19.73
CA VAL A 176 -5.03 -11.15 19.42
C VAL A 176 -4.90 -11.35 17.91
N GLN A 177 -5.86 -10.86 17.13
CA GLN A 177 -5.85 -10.94 15.68
C GLN A 177 -4.66 -10.18 15.09
N THR A 178 -4.38 -8.97 15.57
CA THR A 178 -3.20 -8.19 15.20
C THR A 178 -1.92 -8.94 15.51
N GLY A 179 -1.81 -9.50 16.74
CA GLY A 179 -0.66 -10.31 17.12
C GLY A 179 -0.44 -11.49 16.19
N MET A 180 -1.50 -12.19 15.78
CA MET A 180 -1.41 -13.29 14.82
C MET A 180 -0.95 -12.81 13.42
N ILE A 181 -1.53 -11.71 12.90
CA ILE A 181 -1.16 -11.18 11.59
C ILE A 181 0.31 -10.75 11.59
N VAL A 182 0.75 -10.03 12.62
CA VAL A 182 2.14 -9.59 12.75
C VAL A 182 3.09 -10.79 12.91
N LEU A 183 2.71 -11.79 13.72
CA LEU A 183 3.50 -13.00 13.91
C LEU A 183 3.67 -13.77 12.59
N VAL A 184 2.60 -13.97 11.84
CA VAL A 184 2.66 -14.61 10.51
C VAL A 184 3.46 -13.73 9.54
N GLY A 185 3.25 -12.41 9.52
CA GLY A 185 3.99 -11.47 8.71
C GLY A 185 5.50 -11.54 8.95
N THR A 186 5.92 -11.61 10.21
CA THR A 186 7.35 -11.64 10.57
C THR A 186 7.98 -13.04 10.42
N LEU A 187 7.29 -14.12 10.83
CA LEU A 187 7.87 -15.47 10.82
C LEU A 187 7.77 -16.16 9.46
N VAL A 188 6.64 -16.02 8.76
CA VAL A 188 6.41 -16.70 7.48
C VAL A 188 6.87 -15.84 6.31
N PHE A 189 6.49 -14.58 6.30
CA PHE A 189 6.79 -13.67 5.20
C PHE A 189 8.07 -12.84 5.40
N GLN A 190 8.69 -12.94 6.58
CA GLN A 190 9.93 -12.25 6.93
C GLN A 190 9.82 -10.72 6.73
N VAL A 191 8.67 -10.14 7.04
CA VAL A 191 8.46 -8.70 7.05
C VAL A 191 9.30 -8.11 8.18
N GLN A 192 10.19 -7.20 7.84
CA GLN A 192 11.07 -6.57 8.83
C GLN A 192 10.33 -5.45 9.55
N MET A 193 10.20 -5.58 10.87
CA MET A 193 9.65 -4.53 11.71
C MET A 193 10.71 -3.46 11.98
N VAL A 194 10.54 -2.29 11.39
CA VAL A 194 11.48 -1.17 11.54
C VAL A 194 11.17 -0.31 12.76
N GLY A 195 9.89 -0.14 13.08
CA GLY A 195 9.43 0.78 14.12
C GLY A 195 9.28 0.15 15.50
N ASN A 196 8.83 0.97 16.44
CA ASN A 196 8.66 0.58 17.85
C ASN A 196 7.34 -0.18 18.05
N TRP A 197 7.39 -1.34 18.72
CA TRP A 197 6.24 -2.18 19.06
C TRP A 197 5.18 -1.48 19.92
N LEU A 198 5.59 -0.57 20.81
CA LEU A 198 4.66 0.20 21.64
C LEU A 198 3.87 1.20 20.80
N VAL A 199 4.52 1.84 19.82
CA VAL A 199 3.85 2.75 18.89
C VAL A 199 2.87 1.97 18.02
N LEU A 200 3.28 0.79 17.52
CA LEU A 200 2.39 -0.11 16.78
C LEU A 200 1.15 -0.46 17.60
N ALA A 201 1.33 -0.90 18.85
CA ALA A 201 0.22 -1.23 19.74
C ALA A 201 -0.71 -0.02 19.98
N GLY A 202 -0.14 1.18 20.12
CA GLY A 202 -0.90 2.42 20.25
C GLY A 202 -1.77 2.73 19.04
N VAL A 203 -1.22 2.62 17.83
CA VAL A 203 -1.95 2.87 16.58
C VAL A 203 -3.02 1.79 16.34
N VAL A 204 -2.71 0.53 16.63
CA VAL A 204 -3.68 -0.58 16.57
C VAL A 204 -4.85 -0.34 17.53
N LEU A 205 -4.57 0.05 18.76
CA LEU A 205 -5.61 0.38 19.74
C LEU A 205 -6.47 1.56 19.27
N LEU A 206 -5.84 2.63 18.79
CA LEU A 206 -6.53 3.81 18.29
C LEU A 206 -7.44 3.45 17.10
N GLY A 207 -6.93 2.70 16.12
CA GLY A 207 -7.69 2.22 14.98
C GLY A 207 -8.84 1.29 15.40
N ALA A 208 -8.58 0.34 16.29
CA ALA A 208 -9.59 -0.56 16.81
C ALA A 208 -10.73 0.22 17.50
N PHE A 209 -10.41 1.18 18.38
CA PHE A 209 -11.42 2.03 19.01
C PHE A 209 -12.20 2.86 17.99
N ALA A 210 -11.53 3.47 17.00
CA ALA A 210 -12.19 4.28 15.99
C ALA A 210 -13.21 3.45 15.19
N PHE A 211 -12.84 2.25 14.73
CA PHE A 211 -13.74 1.39 13.97
C PHE A 211 -14.81 0.71 14.82
N VAL A 212 -14.52 0.37 16.07
CA VAL A 212 -15.54 -0.12 17.01
C VAL A 212 -16.58 0.97 17.28
N CYS A 213 -16.19 2.24 17.51
CA CYS A 213 -17.11 3.35 17.64
C CYS A 213 -17.92 3.58 16.37
N LEU A 214 -17.32 3.46 15.19
CA LEU A 214 -18.04 3.50 13.91
C LEU A 214 -19.09 2.38 13.82
N GLY A 215 -18.75 1.16 14.24
CA GLY A 215 -19.69 0.04 14.32
C GLY A 215 -20.86 0.32 15.27
N TYR A 216 -20.62 0.90 16.43
CA TYR A 216 -21.68 1.34 17.36
C TYR A 216 -22.57 2.41 16.74
N PHE A 217 -21.98 3.40 16.07
CA PHE A 217 -22.75 4.41 15.35
C PHE A 217 -23.63 3.77 14.28
N LEU A 218 -23.08 2.91 13.43
CA LEU A 218 -23.85 2.22 12.38
C LEU A 218 -24.98 1.38 12.96
N SER A 219 -24.76 0.69 14.09
CA SER A 219 -25.79 -0.08 14.76
C SER A 219 -27.01 0.76 15.18
N SER A 220 -26.81 2.08 15.33
CA SER A 220 -27.90 3.00 15.67
C SER A 220 -28.80 3.36 14.48
N LEU A 221 -28.30 3.19 13.25
CA LEU A 221 -29.01 3.58 12.02
C LEU A 221 -30.01 2.50 11.55
N GLY A 222 -29.72 1.23 11.80
CA GLY A 222 -30.57 0.12 11.35
C GLY A 222 -31.47 -0.44 12.43
N LYS A 223 -32.64 -0.91 12.02
CA LYS A 223 -33.60 -1.59 12.89
C LYS A 223 -33.46 -3.10 12.80
N THR A 224 -32.98 -3.62 11.68
CA THR A 224 -32.82 -5.06 11.42
C THR A 224 -31.39 -5.40 11.06
N GLN A 225 -30.98 -6.64 11.36
CA GLN A 225 -29.65 -7.13 11.03
C GLN A 225 -29.38 -7.07 9.52
N GLU A 226 -30.37 -7.36 8.69
CA GLU A 226 -30.27 -7.29 7.24
C GLU A 226 -30.00 -5.86 6.75
N SER A 227 -30.74 -4.89 7.28
CA SER A 227 -30.56 -3.47 6.94
C SER A 227 -29.14 -2.97 7.29
N ILE A 228 -28.63 -3.37 8.44
CA ILE A 228 -27.26 -3.00 8.87
C ILE A 228 -26.21 -3.68 8.01
N MET A 229 -26.38 -4.94 7.64
CA MET A 229 -25.46 -5.63 6.75
C MET A 229 -25.34 -4.93 5.39
N GLY A 230 -26.47 -4.47 4.83
CA GLY A 230 -26.46 -3.66 3.61
C GLY A 230 -25.68 -2.34 3.77
N ALA A 231 -25.94 -1.61 4.86
CA ALA A 231 -25.25 -0.36 5.15
C ALA A 231 -23.73 -0.56 5.38
N ILE A 232 -23.36 -1.63 6.09
CA ILE A 232 -21.94 -1.99 6.29
C ILE A 232 -21.26 -2.28 4.96
N GLN A 233 -21.88 -3.07 4.08
CA GLN A 233 -21.29 -3.38 2.79
C GLN A 233 -21.11 -2.14 1.92
N PHE A 234 -22.07 -1.23 1.93
CA PHE A 234 -22.00 0.04 1.21
C PHE A 234 -20.80 0.91 1.66
N ILE A 235 -20.42 0.84 2.94
CA ILE A 235 -19.26 1.57 3.48
C ILE A 235 -17.98 0.75 3.30
N ASN A 236 -18.04 -0.56 3.56
CA ASN A 236 -16.88 -1.44 3.53
C ASN A 236 -16.22 -1.51 2.14
N PHE A 237 -17.01 -1.68 1.07
CA PHE A 237 -16.45 -1.80 -0.28
C PHE A 237 -15.67 -0.55 -0.72
N PRO A 238 -16.20 0.67 -0.67
CA PRO A 238 -15.41 1.85 -1.00
C PRO A 238 -14.18 2.01 -0.12
N MET A 239 -14.31 1.82 1.21
CA MET A 239 -13.17 1.92 2.11
C MET A 239 -12.08 0.91 1.77
N MET A 240 -12.44 -0.34 1.48
CA MET A 240 -11.48 -1.39 1.16
C MET A 240 -10.69 -1.10 -0.13
N PHE A 241 -11.37 -0.63 -1.18
CA PHE A 241 -10.73 -0.41 -2.48
C PHE A 241 -10.05 0.96 -2.61
N LEU A 242 -10.62 2.00 -2.01
CA LEU A 242 -10.12 3.36 -2.19
C LEU A 242 -9.09 3.79 -1.13
N SER A 243 -8.99 3.10 0.01
CA SER A 243 -8.05 3.50 1.08
C SER A 243 -6.59 3.12 0.84
N GLY A 244 -6.21 2.76 -0.38
CA GLY A 244 -4.81 2.45 -0.67
C GLY A 244 -4.33 1.12 -0.09
N LEU A 245 -5.22 0.17 0.24
CA LEU A 245 -4.85 -1.13 0.80
C LEU A 245 -4.20 -2.04 -0.23
N PHE A 246 -4.78 -2.12 -1.42
CA PHE A 246 -4.36 -3.01 -2.50
C PHE A 246 -3.55 -2.28 -3.58
N PHE A 247 -3.84 -1.01 -3.79
CA PHE A 247 -3.18 -0.18 -4.80
C PHE A 247 -2.68 1.11 -4.14
N PRO A 248 -1.45 1.56 -4.46
CA PRO A 248 -0.97 2.85 -3.99
C PRO A 248 -1.91 3.99 -4.39
N VAL A 249 -2.18 4.92 -3.47
CA VAL A 249 -3.07 6.07 -3.71
C VAL A 249 -2.56 6.94 -4.86
N ASP A 250 -1.26 6.98 -5.08
CA ASP A 250 -0.61 7.76 -6.14
C ASP A 250 -1.01 7.32 -7.55
N THR A 251 -1.40 6.05 -7.71
CA THR A 251 -1.88 5.51 -8.99
C THR A 251 -3.34 5.88 -9.28
N MET A 252 -4.05 6.48 -8.31
CA MET A 252 -5.46 6.81 -8.46
C MET A 252 -5.66 8.18 -9.14
N PRO A 253 -6.73 8.33 -9.96
CA PRO A 253 -7.09 9.60 -10.57
C PRO A 253 -7.32 10.70 -9.53
N HIS A 254 -6.87 11.93 -9.83
CA HIS A 254 -6.93 13.06 -8.89
C HIS A 254 -8.34 13.39 -8.35
N TRP A 255 -9.39 13.10 -9.12
CA TRP A 255 -10.78 13.36 -8.69
C TRP A 255 -11.28 12.42 -7.59
N ILE A 256 -10.64 11.25 -7.37
CA ILE A 256 -10.97 10.31 -6.30
C ILE A 256 -10.25 10.68 -4.99
N ARG A 257 -9.11 11.35 -5.05
CA ARG A 257 -8.27 11.67 -3.88
C ARG A 257 -9.04 12.33 -2.72
N PRO A 258 -9.93 13.30 -2.92
CA PRO A 258 -10.70 13.88 -1.80
C PRO A 258 -11.56 12.85 -1.04
N VAL A 259 -12.02 11.81 -1.74
CA VAL A 259 -12.78 10.72 -1.11
C VAL A 259 -11.84 9.82 -0.30
N VAL A 260 -10.67 9.52 -0.84
CA VAL A 260 -9.62 8.75 -0.16
C VAL A 260 -9.16 9.45 1.12
N ASP A 261 -8.92 10.77 1.03
CA ASP A 261 -8.48 11.61 2.15
C ASP A 261 -9.57 11.78 3.23
N ALA A 262 -10.83 11.54 2.89
CA ALA A 262 -11.91 11.52 3.88
C ALA A 262 -12.02 10.20 4.64
N MET A 263 -11.34 9.12 4.23
CA MET A 263 -11.51 7.79 4.79
C MET A 263 -10.55 7.50 5.95
N PRO A 264 -11.03 7.09 7.14
CA PRO A 264 -10.15 6.79 8.28
C PRO A 264 -9.24 5.59 8.04
N LEU A 265 -9.63 4.67 7.15
CA LEU A 265 -8.85 3.48 6.83
C LEU A 265 -7.54 3.83 6.11
N THR A 266 -7.53 4.90 5.29
CA THR A 266 -6.33 5.41 4.61
C THR A 266 -5.26 5.78 5.62
N TYR A 267 -5.61 6.57 6.63
CA TYR A 267 -4.69 7.02 7.68
C TYR A 267 -4.23 5.88 8.60
N LEU A 268 -5.12 4.92 8.88
CA LEU A 268 -4.72 3.74 9.64
C LEU A 268 -3.72 2.88 8.86
N ALA A 269 -3.98 2.64 7.58
CA ALA A 269 -3.09 1.84 6.74
C ALA A 269 -1.74 2.52 6.53
N ASP A 270 -1.73 3.85 6.32
CA ASP A 270 -0.50 4.63 6.16
C ASP A 270 0.33 4.65 7.44
N GLY A 271 -0.28 4.97 8.58
CA GLY A 271 0.40 4.95 9.89
C GLY A 271 0.98 3.56 10.24
N LEU A 272 0.25 2.48 9.93
CA LEU A 272 0.77 1.11 10.14
C LEU A 272 1.94 0.79 9.21
N ARG A 273 1.92 1.25 7.94
CA ARG A 273 3.04 1.08 7.01
C ARG A 273 4.28 1.82 7.46
N GLN A 274 4.12 3.08 7.89
CA GLN A 274 5.23 3.88 8.40
C GLN A 274 5.94 3.20 9.59
N ILE A 275 5.16 2.60 10.51
CA ILE A 275 5.72 1.92 11.68
C ILE A 275 6.30 0.57 11.31
N MET A 276 5.56 -0.25 10.56
CA MET A 276 5.97 -1.65 10.34
C MET A 276 7.16 -1.74 9.38
N VAL A 277 7.12 -1.02 8.27
CA VAL A 277 8.07 -1.25 7.16
C VAL A 277 8.86 -0.01 6.75
N GLY A 278 8.64 1.14 7.39
CA GLY A 278 9.34 2.37 7.04
C GLY A 278 9.08 2.84 5.61
N GLY A 279 7.89 2.53 5.06
CA GLY A 279 7.51 2.92 3.71
C GLY A 279 7.41 4.44 3.53
N THR A 280 7.43 4.89 2.26
CA THR A 280 7.20 6.31 1.93
C THR A 280 5.82 6.72 2.45
N PRO A 281 5.76 7.71 3.36
CA PRO A 281 4.51 8.14 3.96
C PRO A 281 3.64 8.87 2.94
N LEU A 282 2.35 8.54 2.93
CA LEU A 282 1.36 9.33 2.17
C LEU A 282 1.11 10.68 2.88
N HIS A 283 1.08 10.63 4.23
CA HIS A 283 0.91 11.78 5.10
C HIS A 283 1.93 11.76 6.24
N PRO A 284 2.23 12.92 6.87
CA PRO A 284 3.02 12.93 8.09
C PRO A 284 2.34 12.09 9.18
N PHE A 285 3.08 11.24 9.88
CA PHE A 285 2.56 10.33 10.92
C PHE A 285 1.67 11.00 11.96
N GLY A 286 2.02 12.24 12.36
CA GLY A 286 1.22 13.02 13.29
C GLY A 286 -0.17 13.38 12.77
N LEU A 287 -0.30 13.58 11.44
CA LEU A 287 -1.58 13.85 10.78
C LEU A 287 -2.45 12.59 10.77
N ASP A 288 -1.86 11.43 10.50
CA ASP A 288 -2.58 10.15 10.54
C ASP A 288 -3.21 9.91 11.91
N LEU A 289 -2.43 10.11 12.97
CA LEU A 289 -2.92 9.98 14.34
C LEU A 289 -4.02 11.00 14.65
N LEU A 290 -3.83 12.25 14.24
CA LEU A 290 -4.81 13.31 14.49
C LEU A 290 -6.15 13.00 13.82
N VAL A 291 -6.13 12.58 12.54
CA VAL A 291 -7.36 12.22 11.82
C VAL A 291 -8.04 11.03 12.46
N LEU A 292 -7.31 10.00 12.88
CA LEU A 292 -7.87 8.85 13.58
C LEU A 292 -8.51 9.25 14.92
N VAL A 293 -7.88 10.16 15.68
CA VAL A 293 -8.45 10.69 16.93
C VAL A 293 -9.72 11.50 16.66
N VAL A 294 -9.72 12.33 15.62
CA VAL A 294 -10.93 13.09 15.22
C VAL A 294 -12.06 12.13 14.82
N TRP A 295 -11.77 11.12 13.99
CA TRP A 295 -12.74 10.09 13.61
C TRP A 295 -13.28 9.34 14.84
N LEU A 296 -12.41 8.94 15.77
CA LEU A 296 -12.81 8.31 17.03
C LEU A 296 -13.75 9.22 17.80
N GLY A 297 -13.41 10.51 17.97
CA GLY A 297 -14.25 11.47 18.68
C GLY A 297 -15.61 11.67 18.02
N VAL A 298 -15.63 11.85 16.70
CA VAL A 298 -16.87 12.02 15.93
C VAL A 298 -17.76 10.77 16.04
N CYS A 299 -17.18 9.58 15.79
CA CYS A 299 -17.92 8.32 15.85
C CYS A 299 -18.43 8.03 17.28
N ALA A 300 -17.61 8.29 18.31
CA ALA A 300 -18.02 8.13 19.70
C ALA A 300 -19.18 9.07 20.06
N PHE A 301 -19.07 10.35 19.67
CA PHE A 301 -20.13 11.32 19.88
C PHE A 301 -21.44 10.92 19.18
N LEU A 302 -21.36 10.52 17.90
CA LEU A 302 -22.52 10.07 17.13
C LEU A 302 -23.10 8.77 17.72
N ALA A 303 -22.24 7.83 18.13
CA ALA A 303 -22.67 6.61 18.78
C ALA A 303 -23.46 6.91 20.06
N VAL A 304 -22.94 7.78 20.96
CA VAL A 304 -23.63 8.14 22.19
C VAL A 304 -24.93 8.88 21.92
N LYS A 305 -24.96 9.80 20.96
CA LYS A 305 -26.13 10.65 20.66
C LYS A 305 -27.26 9.86 20.01
N PHE A 306 -26.95 8.92 19.11
CA PHE A 306 -27.96 8.19 18.33
C PHE A 306 -28.20 6.76 18.84
N PHE A 307 -27.43 6.31 19.83
CA PHE A 307 -27.61 4.96 20.36
C PHE A 307 -28.97 4.79 21.03
N ARG A 308 -29.74 3.84 20.53
CA ARG A 308 -31.04 3.46 21.08
C ARG A 308 -30.96 2.11 21.74
N TRP A 309 -31.50 2.00 22.94
CA TRP A 309 -31.59 0.75 23.69
C TRP A 309 -32.80 -0.08 23.33
N GLU A 310 -33.77 0.54 22.65
CA GLU A 310 -35.05 -0.03 22.22
C GLU A 310 -35.22 0.04 20.71
#